data_204a3347236ea01d54676b8d6663ea9e
#
_entry.id   204a3347236ea01d54676b8d6663ea9e
#
_cell.length_a   1.000
_cell.length_b   1.000
_cell.length_c   1.000
_cell.angle_alpha   90.00
_cell.angle_beta   90.00
_cell.angle_gamma   90.00
#
_symmetry.space_group_name_H-M   'P 1'
#
loop_
_entity.id
_entity.type
_entity.pdbx_description
1 polymer ?
#
loop_
_entity_poly.entity_id
_entity_poly.type
_entity_poly.pdbx_seq_one_letter_code
_entity_poly.pdbx_strand_id
1 'polypeptide(L)'
;MTEAELPEPPAGGGTKKAAELAFDTRVEMYRQVGVDLFRLPGFNEETVLRLLSETGRDLSRWPSEKHFASWLSLCPGTKKTGGKVISSRTQPNRNRAAEALRRAAVSAGRTETELGAYFRRKKAQKGPAGAVTATAHKLAKLYYVLVKEQQEYAPESAANYEAKQQQRTLQKLTKQAAALGYELRAVASGT
;
A
#
# COMPACT_ATOMS: atom_id res chain seq x y z
N MET A 1 29.59 -8.22 13.53
CA MET A 1 28.39 -8.19 12.66
C MET A 1 28.72 -7.29 11.49
N THR A 2 28.89 -7.87 10.31
CA THR A 2 29.23 -7.17 9.07
C THR A 2 28.14 -6.16 8.75
N GLU A 3 28.52 -4.92 8.43
CA GLU A 3 27.60 -3.93 7.85
C GLU A 3 27.08 -4.54 6.55
N ALA A 4 25.83 -5.01 6.56
CA ALA A 4 25.17 -5.43 5.35
C ALA A 4 24.98 -4.18 4.48
N GLU A 5 25.56 -4.19 3.29
CA GLU A 5 25.34 -3.15 2.28
C GLU A 5 23.83 -3.04 2.01
N LEU A 6 23.24 -1.92 2.40
CA LEU A 6 21.83 -1.65 2.10
C LEU A 6 21.68 -1.38 0.60
N PRO A 7 20.67 -1.95 -0.06
CA PRO A 7 20.43 -1.67 -1.46
C PRO A 7 20.13 -0.17 -1.67
N GLU A 8 20.63 0.40 -2.76
CA GLU A 8 20.38 1.80 -3.10
C GLU A 8 18.88 2.11 -3.20
N PRO A 9 18.43 3.29 -2.70
CA PRO A 9 17.06 3.73 -2.86
C PRO A 9 16.73 3.93 -4.35
N PRO A 10 15.48 3.67 -4.77
CA PRO A 10 15.08 3.96 -6.14
C PRO A 10 15.26 5.44 -6.45
N ALA A 11 15.84 5.75 -7.61
CA ALA A 11 16.00 7.11 -8.09
C ALA A 11 14.64 7.81 -8.21
N GLY A 12 14.50 8.96 -7.57
CA GLY A 12 13.32 9.82 -7.72
C GLY A 12 12.54 10.06 -6.44
N GLY A 13 12.77 11.20 -5.84
CA GLY A 13 12.00 11.73 -4.72
C GLY A 13 12.82 12.80 -4.00
N GLY A 14 12.86 14.02 -4.55
CA GLY A 14 13.43 15.15 -3.85
C GLY A 14 12.74 15.35 -2.51
N THR A 15 13.33 14.87 -1.45
CA THR A 15 12.93 15.13 -0.08
C THR A 15 13.32 16.57 0.27
N LYS A 16 12.34 17.36 0.66
CA LYS A 16 12.63 18.55 1.47
C LYS A 16 13.47 18.07 2.65
N LYS A 17 14.58 18.79 2.94
CA LYS A 17 15.47 18.51 4.08
C LYS A 17 14.65 18.10 5.31
N ALA A 18 14.66 16.81 5.64
CA ALA A 18 14.30 16.36 6.96
C ALA A 18 15.27 17.03 7.94
N ALA A 19 14.81 17.34 9.15
CA ALA A 19 15.72 17.77 10.20
C ALA A 19 16.85 16.76 10.27
N GLU A 20 18.09 17.21 10.08
CA GLU A 20 19.27 16.35 10.11
C GLU A 20 19.31 15.63 11.46
N LEU A 21 18.96 14.37 11.47
CA LEU A 21 19.16 13.51 12.62
C LEU A 21 20.67 13.22 12.70
N ALA A 22 21.19 13.13 13.94
CA ALA A 22 22.61 12.89 14.18
C ALA A 22 23.09 11.48 13.76
N PHE A 23 22.23 10.70 13.09
CA PHE A 23 22.51 9.33 12.63
C PHE A 23 21.77 9.02 11.33
N ASP A 24 22.27 8.05 10.57
CA ASP A 24 21.58 7.55 9.39
C ASP A 24 20.33 6.75 9.80
N THR A 25 19.18 7.38 9.65
CA THR A 25 17.88 6.81 10.03
C THR A 25 17.59 5.50 9.30
N ARG A 26 18.01 5.37 8.03
CA ARG A 26 17.76 4.16 7.24
C ARG A 26 18.54 2.97 7.79
N VAL A 27 19.84 3.17 8.06
CA VAL A 27 20.71 2.13 8.63
C VAL A 27 20.19 1.71 10.01
N GLU A 28 19.85 2.68 10.85
CA GLU A 28 19.36 2.37 12.20
C GLU A 28 18.02 1.63 12.17
N MET A 29 17.08 2.05 11.33
CA MET A 29 15.79 1.36 11.20
C MET A 29 15.95 -0.05 10.63
N TYR A 30 16.86 -0.23 9.67
CA TYR A 30 17.18 -1.57 9.16
C TYR A 30 17.75 -2.47 10.26
N ARG A 31 18.68 -1.99 11.09
CA ARG A 31 19.18 -2.74 12.24
C ARG A 31 18.11 -3.15 13.23
N GLN A 32 17.08 -2.30 13.39
CA GLN A 32 16.00 -2.56 14.33
C GLN A 32 14.97 -3.57 13.84
N VAL A 33 14.63 -3.56 12.55
CA VAL A 33 13.52 -4.36 12.01
C VAL A 33 13.95 -5.44 11.01
N GLY A 34 15.21 -5.43 10.56
CA GLY A 34 15.75 -6.44 9.66
C GLY A 34 15.32 -6.31 8.19
N VAL A 35 14.55 -5.27 7.83
CA VAL A 35 14.08 -5.02 6.46
C VAL A 35 14.16 -3.55 6.11
N ASP A 36 14.46 -3.24 4.85
CA ASP A 36 14.53 -1.86 4.36
C ASP A 36 13.14 -1.32 4.02
N LEU A 37 12.52 -0.68 4.99
CA LEU A 37 11.18 -0.08 4.86
C LEU A 37 11.15 1.13 3.93
N PHE A 38 12.30 1.75 3.65
CA PHE A 38 12.37 2.90 2.74
C PHE A 38 12.18 2.52 1.27
N ARG A 39 12.26 1.22 0.96
CA ARG A 39 11.91 0.71 -0.37
C ARG A 39 10.40 0.75 -0.66
N LEU A 40 9.57 0.87 0.37
CA LEU A 40 8.13 1.02 0.16
C LEU A 40 7.81 2.40 -0.43
N PRO A 41 7.14 2.47 -1.59
CA PRO A 41 6.76 3.74 -2.20
C PRO A 41 5.96 4.63 -1.24
N GLY A 42 6.43 5.86 -1.07
CA GLY A 42 5.82 6.84 -0.19
C GLY A 42 6.28 6.80 1.27
N PHE A 43 7.13 5.84 1.65
CA PHE A 43 7.75 5.83 2.98
C PHE A 43 8.93 6.79 3.00
N ASN A 44 9.02 7.54 4.08
CA ASN A 44 10.12 8.43 4.44
C ASN A 44 10.45 8.26 5.91
N GLU A 45 11.48 8.95 6.39
CA GLU A 45 11.94 8.89 7.77
C GLU A 45 10.81 9.10 8.79
N GLU A 46 10.01 10.15 8.61
CA GLU A 46 8.88 10.44 9.49
C GLU A 46 7.88 9.28 9.54
N THR A 47 7.58 8.69 8.38
CA THR A 47 6.64 7.57 8.29
C THR A 47 7.17 6.34 9.03
N VAL A 48 8.43 5.98 8.79
CA VAL A 48 9.05 4.79 9.40
C VAL A 48 9.18 4.98 10.91
N LEU A 49 9.69 6.12 11.36
CA LEU A 49 9.84 6.43 12.79
C LEU A 49 8.47 6.40 13.50
N ARG A 50 7.44 7.01 12.93
CA ARG A 50 6.08 6.98 13.50
C ARG A 50 5.49 5.58 13.56
N LEU A 51 5.66 4.78 12.51
CA LEU A 51 5.20 3.40 12.52
C LEU A 51 5.88 2.62 13.64
N LEU A 52 7.19 2.65 13.70
CA LEU A 52 7.95 1.90 14.70
C LEU A 52 7.69 2.40 16.13
N SER A 53 7.50 3.69 16.34
CA SER A 53 7.15 4.24 17.67
C SER A 53 5.77 3.77 18.18
N GLU A 54 4.81 3.56 17.28
CA GLU A 54 3.44 3.14 17.64
C GLU A 54 3.28 1.60 17.67
N THR A 55 4.02 0.89 16.82
CA THR A 55 3.88 -0.57 16.67
C THR A 55 4.93 -1.36 17.44
N GLY A 56 6.08 -0.76 17.72
CA GLY A 56 7.28 -1.48 18.15
C GLY A 56 7.87 -2.31 17.01
N ARG A 57 8.88 -3.10 17.35
CA ARG A 57 9.58 -4.03 16.43
C ARG A 57 8.88 -5.37 16.32
N ASP A 58 8.18 -5.76 17.37
CA ASP A 58 7.45 -7.03 17.45
C ASP A 58 5.97 -6.82 17.09
N LEU A 59 5.57 -7.43 15.98
CA LEU A 59 4.18 -7.41 15.50
C LEU A 59 3.40 -8.65 15.92
N SER A 60 3.91 -9.48 16.81
CA SER A 60 3.27 -10.75 17.26
C SER A 60 1.92 -10.53 17.90
N ARG A 61 1.69 -9.37 18.53
CA ARG A 61 0.39 -8.99 19.12
C ARG A 61 -0.76 -8.97 18.10
N TRP A 62 -0.47 -8.89 16.82
CA TRP A 62 -1.47 -9.00 15.76
C TRP A 62 -1.33 -10.35 15.05
N PRO A 63 -2.36 -11.22 15.12
CA PRO A 63 -2.28 -12.55 14.51
C PRO A 63 -2.11 -12.53 12.97
N SER A 64 -2.60 -11.49 12.31
CA SER A 64 -2.49 -11.33 10.84
C SER A 64 -2.47 -9.87 10.41
N GLU A 65 -2.09 -9.66 9.14
CA GLU A 65 -2.14 -8.34 8.51
C GLU A 65 -3.55 -7.72 8.51
N LYS A 66 -4.59 -8.53 8.58
CA LYS A 66 -5.97 -8.06 8.68
C LYS A 66 -6.27 -7.48 10.07
N HIS A 67 -5.81 -8.15 11.12
CA HIS A 67 -5.93 -7.65 12.50
C HIS A 67 -5.15 -6.36 12.69
N PHE A 68 -3.94 -6.29 12.14
CA PHE A 68 -3.13 -5.08 12.14
C PHE A 68 -3.84 -3.91 11.42
N ALA A 69 -4.35 -4.12 10.20
CA ALA A 69 -5.09 -3.10 9.46
C ALA A 69 -6.40 -2.68 10.17
N SER A 70 -7.04 -3.59 10.89
CA SER A 70 -8.22 -3.31 11.71
C SER A 70 -7.88 -2.43 12.91
N TRP A 71 -6.78 -2.73 13.61
CA TRP A 71 -6.29 -1.90 14.71
C TRP A 71 -5.98 -0.46 14.25
N LEU A 72 -5.45 -0.29 13.04
CA LEU A 72 -5.25 1.01 12.41
C LEU A 72 -6.56 1.70 11.97
N SER A 73 -7.71 1.04 12.09
CA SER A 73 -8.99 1.51 11.55
C SER A 73 -8.93 1.88 10.06
N LEU A 74 -8.15 1.13 9.29
CA LEU A 74 -8.04 1.26 7.83
C LEU A 74 -8.96 0.28 7.09
N CYS A 75 -9.59 -0.64 7.81
CA CYS A 75 -10.60 -1.55 7.26
C CYS A 75 -11.94 -0.83 7.06
N PRO A 76 -12.69 -1.13 5.97
CA PRO A 76 -14.01 -0.59 5.78
C PRO A 76 -14.98 -1.12 6.84
N GLY A 77 -15.61 -0.23 7.58
CA GLY A 77 -16.70 -0.55 8.52
C GLY A 77 -18.00 -0.76 7.75
N THR A 78 -18.12 -1.89 7.04
CA THR A 78 -19.27 -2.14 6.17
C THR A 78 -20.55 -2.38 6.99
N LYS A 79 -21.50 -1.43 6.89
CA LYS A 79 -22.86 -1.60 7.41
C LYS A 79 -23.76 -2.10 6.30
N LYS A 80 -24.46 -3.22 6.55
CA LYS A 80 -25.42 -3.81 5.61
C LYS A 80 -26.79 -3.88 6.25
N THR A 81 -27.85 -3.62 5.46
CA THR A 81 -29.24 -3.82 5.83
C THR A 81 -29.96 -4.40 4.62
N GLY A 82 -30.71 -5.48 4.80
CA GLY A 82 -31.43 -6.15 3.72
C GLY A 82 -30.55 -6.55 2.53
N GLY A 83 -29.31 -6.97 2.75
CA GLY A 83 -28.35 -7.33 1.71
C GLY A 83 -27.65 -6.14 1.02
N LYS A 84 -28.11 -4.90 1.24
CA LYS A 84 -27.53 -3.68 0.64
C LYS A 84 -26.48 -3.06 1.58
N VAL A 85 -25.37 -2.61 0.99
CA VAL A 85 -24.33 -1.86 1.73
C VAL A 85 -24.78 -0.42 1.90
N ILE A 86 -25.06 0.01 3.14
CA ILE A 86 -25.46 1.39 3.46
C ILE A 86 -24.23 2.28 3.61
N SER A 87 -23.17 1.77 4.20
CA SER A 87 -21.93 2.53 4.42
C SER A 87 -20.72 1.60 4.41
N SER A 88 -19.63 2.07 3.84
CA SER A 88 -18.30 1.43 3.89
C SER A 88 -17.25 2.35 4.49
N ARG A 89 -17.65 3.38 5.26
CA ARG A 89 -16.72 4.29 5.91
C ARG A 89 -15.87 3.54 6.94
N THR A 90 -14.59 3.88 7.00
CA THR A 90 -13.72 3.45 8.11
C THR A 90 -14.15 4.15 9.39
N GLN A 91 -13.90 3.52 10.53
CA GLN A 91 -14.16 4.16 11.82
C GLN A 91 -13.19 5.34 12.04
N PRO A 92 -13.66 6.44 12.67
CA PRO A 92 -12.77 7.52 13.10
C PRO A 92 -11.70 6.97 14.05
N ASN A 93 -10.46 7.34 13.81
CA ASN A 93 -9.34 6.92 14.67
C ASN A 93 -8.29 8.03 14.70
N ARG A 94 -7.72 8.28 15.89
CA ARG A 94 -6.59 9.20 16.13
C ARG A 94 -5.25 8.47 16.15
N ASN A 95 -5.15 7.28 15.58
CA ASN A 95 -3.92 6.49 15.55
C ASN A 95 -2.88 7.18 14.63
N ARG A 96 -1.73 7.54 15.20
CA ARG A 96 -0.65 8.24 14.51
C ARG A 96 -0.02 7.39 13.40
N ALA A 97 0.08 6.08 13.59
CA ALA A 97 0.57 5.16 12.56
C ALA A 97 -0.38 5.14 11.35
N ALA A 98 -1.71 5.14 11.59
CA ALA A 98 -2.69 5.23 10.51
C ALA A 98 -2.62 6.56 9.75
N GLU A 99 -2.34 7.66 10.44
CA GLU A 99 -2.11 8.96 9.81
C GLU A 99 -0.85 8.97 8.94
N ALA A 100 0.26 8.45 9.46
CA ALA A 100 1.50 8.31 8.71
C ALA A 100 1.30 7.49 7.43
N LEU A 101 0.58 6.35 7.51
CA LEU A 101 0.26 5.54 6.35
C LEU A 101 -0.66 6.25 5.34
N ARG A 102 -1.58 7.10 5.78
CA ARG A 102 -2.39 7.92 4.85
C ARG A 102 -1.53 8.95 4.11
N ARG A 103 -0.57 9.59 4.80
CA ARG A 103 0.40 10.50 4.15
C ARG A 103 1.28 9.75 3.16
N ALA A 104 1.82 8.59 3.56
CA ALA A 104 2.58 7.72 2.68
C ALA A 104 1.78 7.28 1.44
N ALA A 105 0.48 7.00 1.60
CA ALA A 105 -0.40 6.67 0.49
C ALA A 105 -0.55 7.80 -0.54
N VAL A 106 -0.60 9.06 -0.08
CA VAL A 106 -0.63 10.23 -0.98
C VAL A 106 0.69 10.36 -1.73
N SER A 107 1.82 10.18 -1.06
CA SER A 107 3.15 10.21 -1.69
C SER A 107 3.33 9.06 -2.68
N ALA A 108 2.95 7.84 -2.31
CA ALA A 108 2.97 6.69 -3.21
C ALA A 108 2.12 6.90 -4.47
N GLY A 109 1.00 7.61 -4.36
CA GLY A 109 0.13 7.93 -5.48
C GLY A 109 0.78 8.77 -6.60
N ARG A 110 1.92 9.41 -6.31
CA ARG A 110 2.70 10.22 -7.26
C ARG A 110 3.81 9.42 -7.95
N THR A 111 4.03 8.17 -7.55
CA THR A 111 5.11 7.34 -8.09
C THR A 111 4.65 6.50 -9.28
N GLU A 112 5.60 6.13 -10.15
CA GLU A 112 5.38 5.22 -11.29
C GLU A 112 5.57 3.76 -10.90
N THR A 113 5.08 3.41 -9.72
CA THR A 113 5.07 2.05 -9.17
C THR A 113 3.68 1.42 -9.20
N GLU A 114 3.60 0.13 -8.89
CA GLU A 114 2.32 -0.57 -8.74
C GLU A 114 1.38 0.10 -7.72
N LEU A 115 1.95 0.68 -6.64
CA LEU A 115 1.17 1.37 -5.62
C LEU A 115 0.63 2.70 -6.13
N GLY A 116 1.41 3.42 -6.95
CA GLY A 116 0.94 4.63 -7.63
C GLY A 116 -0.20 4.33 -8.61
N ALA A 117 -0.04 3.30 -9.45
CA ALA A 117 -1.09 2.85 -10.36
C ALA A 117 -2.34 2.38 -9.60
N TYR A 118 -2.16 1.64 -8.50
CA TYR A 118 -3.26 1.25 -7.61
C TYR A 118 -4.00 2.47 -7.05
N PHE A 119 -3.27 3.48 -6.55
CA PHE A 119 -3.85 4.71 -6.03
C PHE A 119 -4.67 5.45 -7.10
N ARG A 120 -4.10 5.67 -8.30
CA ARG A 120 -4.77 6.34 -9.42
C ARG A 120 -6.06 5.61 -9.80
N ARG A 121 -6.02 4.30 -9.93
CA ARG A 121 -7.21 3.48 -10.18
C ARG A 121 -8.26 3.61 -9.08
N LYS A 122 -7.87 3.59 -7.81
CA LYS A 122 -8.80 3.76 -6.69
C LYS A 122 -9.38 5.17 -6.63
N LYS A 123 -8.59 6.18 -7.02
CA LYS A 123 -9.05 7.57 -7.12
C LYS A 123 -10.17 7.73 -8.15
N ALA A 124 -10.03 7.10 -9.32
CA ALA A 124 -11.07 7.09 -10.34
C ALA A 124 -12.37 6.37 -9.88
N GLN A 125 -12.23 5.28 -9.08
CA GLN A 125 -13.37 4.49 -8.62
C GLN A 125 -14.12 5.04 -7.41
N LYS A 126 -13.39 5.65 -6.45
CA LYS A 126 -13.91 5.98 -5.10
C LYS A 126 -13.62 7.41 -4.67
N GLY A 127 -13.05 8.22 -5.54
CA GLY A 127 -12.57 9.56 -5.22
C GLY A 127 -11.29 9.59 -4.39
N PRO A 128 -10.74 10.80 -4.13
CA PRO A 128 -9.45 10.97 -3.46
C PRO A 128 -9.37 10.35 -2.07
N ALA A 129 -10.35 10.61 -1.21
CA ALA A 129 -10.37 10.09 0.15
C ALA A 129 -10.44 8.55 0.20
N GLY A 130 -11.23 7.96 -0.72
CA GLY A 130 -11.31 6.51 -0.87
C GLY A 130 -10.00 5.89 -1.36
N ALA A 131 -9.29 6.56 -2.25
CA ALA A 131 -7.97 6.12 -2.73
C ALA A 131 -6.93 6.15 -1.61
N VAL A 132 -6.86 7.24 -0.85
CA VAL A 132 -5.94 7.38 0.31
C VAL A 132 -6.16 6.24 1.29
N THR A 133 -7.41 6.00 1.71
CA THR A 133 -7.71 4.94 2.67
C THR A 133 -7.38 3.55 2.14
N ALA A 134 -7.74 3.25 0.89
CA ALA A 134 -7.47 1.95 0.29
C ALA A 134 -5.96 1.69 0.11
N THR A 135 -5.18 2.71 -0.26
CA THR A 135 -3.74 2.59 -0.43
C THR A 135 -3.04 2.51 0.93
N ALA A 136 -3.46 3.30 1.93
CA ALA A 136 -2.96 3.19 3.29
C ALA A 136 -3.22 1.79 3.88
N HIS A 137 -4.39 1.20 3.62
CA HIS A 137 -4.69 -0.18 4.00
C HIS A 137 -3.75 -1.20 3.30
N LYS A 138 -3.45 -1.02 2.00
CA LYS A 138 -2.50 -1.88 1.29
C LYS A 138 -1.08 -1.73 1.86
N LEU A 139 -0.63 -0.49 2.12
CA LEU A 139 0.65 -0.20 2.75
C LEU A 139 0.77 -0.81 4.16
N ALA A 140 -0.28 -0.73 4.97
CA ALA A 140 -0.32 -1.37 6.29
C ALA A 140 -0.09 -2.88 6.22
N LYS A 141 -0.73 -3.55 5.27
CA LYS A 141 -0.56 -4.99 5.06
C LYS A 141 0.85 -5.33 4.59
N LEU A 142 1.40 -4.55 3.65
CA LEU A 142 2.77 -4.75 3.18
C LEU A 142 3.77 -4.55 4.33
N TYR A 143 3.66 -3.45 5.08
CA TYR A 143 4.49 -3.21 6.26
C TYR A 143 4.47 -4.40 7.22
N TYR A 144 3.27 -4.90 7.57
CA TYR A 144 3.12 -6.03 8.48
C TYR A 144 3.82 -7.29 7.96
N VAL A 145 3.62 -7.65 6.68
CA VAL A 145 4.21 -8.85 6.07
C VAL A 145 5.73 -8.73 6.01
N LEU A 146 6.25 -7.60 5.52
CA LEU A 146 7.69 -7.38 5.38
C LEU A 146 8.41 -7.48 6.74
N VAL A 147 7.88 -6.83 7.77
CA VAL A 147 8.49 -6.86 9.12
C VAL A 147 8.36 -8.23 9.77
N LYS A 148 7.19 -8.87 9.66
CA LYS A 148 6.95 -10.16 10.30
C LYS A 148 7.67 -11.32 9.63
N GLU A 149 7.70 -11.32 8.30
CA GLU A 149 8.30 -12.41 7.50
C GLU A 149 9.75 -12.12 7.10
N GLN A 150 10.29 -10.96 7.50
CA GLN A 150 11.65 -10.53 7.19
C GLN A 150 11.96 -10.57 5.68
N GLN A 151 10.98 -10.16 4.86
CA GLN A 151 11.10 -10.14 3.42
C GLN A 151 11.39 -8.73 2.90
N GLU A 152 12.27 -8.63 1.91
CA GLU A 152 12.53 -7.36 1.24
C GLU A 152 11.41 -7.01 0.25
N TYR A 153 11.06 -5.73 0.19
CA TYR A 153 10.09 -5.26 -0.78
C TYR A 153 10.69 -5.21 -2.19
N ALA A 154 10.08 -5.91 -3.12
CA ALA A 154 10.39 -5.85 -4.54
C ALA A 154 9.33 -5.00 -5.26
N PRO A 155 9.65 -3.76 -5.66
CA PRO A 155 8.69 -2.90 -6.35
C PRO A 155 8.36 -3.45 -7.74
N GLU A 156 7.09 -3.48 -8.07
CA GLU A 156 6.62 -3.77 -9.42
C GLU A 156 6.35 -2.45 -10.18
N SER A 157 6.61 -2.44 -11.49
CA SER A 157 6.33 -1.26 -12.31
C SER A 157 4.81 -1.02 -12.46
N ALA A 158 4.44 0.25 -12.67
CA ALA A 158 3.05 0.61 -12.94
C ALA A 158 2.50 -0.13 -14.17
N ALA A 159 3.29 -0.24 -15.23
CA ALA A 159 2.90 -0.92 -16.47
C ALA A 159 2.55 -2.40 -16.25
N ASN A 160 3.39 -3.14 -15.48
CA ASN A 160 3.11 -4.52 -15.15
C ASN A 160 1.83 -4.69 -14.32
N TYR A 161 1.63 -3.80 -13.36
CA TYR A 161 0.41 -3.79 -12.57
C TYR A 161 -0.83 -3.52 -13.44
N GLU A 162 -0.77 -2.55 -14.33
CA GLU A 162 -1.87 -2.19 -15.24
C GLU A 162 -2.18 -3.33 -16.20
N ALA A 163 -1.18 -3.97 -16.79
CA ALA A 163 -1.36 -5.15 -17.65
C ALA A 163 -2.06 -6.30 -16.90
N LYS A 164 -1.62 -6.61 -15.67
CA LYS A 164 -2.28 -7.59 -14.82
C LYS A 164 -3.74 -7.24 -14.52
N GLN A 165 -4.04 -5.94 -14.28
CA GLN A 165 -5.42 -5.51 -14.05
C GLN A 165 -6.29 -5.60 -15.30
N GLN A 166 -5.74 -5.25 -16.46
CA GLN A 166 -6.43 -5.39 -17.74
C GLN A 166 -6.78 -6.86 -18.02
N GLN A 167 -5.82 -7.77 -17.84
CA GLN A 167 -6.04 -9.21 -18.01
C GLN A 167 -7.14 -9.74 -17.07
N ARG A 168 -7.12 -9.34 -15.78
CA ARG A 168 -8.18 -9.71 -14.81
C ARG A 168 -9.54 -9.18 -15.23
N THR A 169 -9.60 -7.96 -15.77
CA THR A 169 -10.85 -7.36 -16.25
C THR A 169 -11.39 -8.12 -17.46
N LEU A 170 -10.52 -8.46 -18.43
CA LEU A 170 -10.90 -9.28 -19.59
C LEU A 170 -11.44 -10.64 -19.15
N GLN A 171 -10.73 -11.36 -18.28
CA GLN A 171 -11.19 -12.65 -17.76
C GLN A 171 -12.58 -12.55 -17.08
N LYS A 172 -12.81 -11.47 -16.31
CA LYS A 172 -14.11 -11.22 -15.68
C LYS A 172 -15.20 -10.98 -16.70
N LEU A 173 -14.94 -10.15 -17.71
CA LEU A 173 -15.87 -9.85 -18.78
C LEU A 173 -16.20 -11.08 -19.63
N THR A 174 -15.18 -11.89 -19.96
CA THR A 174 -15.37 -13.15 -20.69
C THR A 174 -16.29 -14.10 -19.92
N LYS A 175 -16.07 -14.27 -18.61
CA LYS A 175 -16.95 -15.10 -17.76
C LYS A 175 -18.37 -14.56 -17.69
N GLN A 176 -18.54 -13.23 -17.60
CA GLN A 176 -19.86 -12.63 -17.58
C GLN A 176 -20.59 -12.75 -18.93
N ALA A 177 -19.89 -12.54 -20.04
CA ALA A 177 -20.43 -12.73 -21.38
C ALA A 177 -20.89 -14.18 -21.58
N ALA A 178 -20.04 -15.16 -21.25
CA ALA A 178 -20.38 -16.57 -21.37
C ALA A 178 -21.60 -16.96 -20.51
N ALA A 179 -21.75 -16.42 -19.31
CA ALA A 179 -22.90 -16.66 -18.44
C ALA A 179 -24.22 -16.12 -19.02
N LEU A 180 -24.16 -15.15 -19.93
CA LEU A 180 -25.29 -14.59 -20.65
C LEU A 180 -25.48 -15.16 -22.07
N GLY A 181 -24.66 -16.16 -22.48
CA GLY A 181 -24.69 -16.76 -23.82
C GLY A 181 -23.97 -15.95 -24.90
N TYR A 182 -23.10 -14.99 -24.51
CA TYR A 182 -22.34 -14.15 -25.45
C TYR A 182 -20.86 -14.51 -25.46
N GLU A 183 -20.19 -14.28 -26.59
CA GLU A 183 -18.75 -14.39 -26.74
C GLU A 183 -18.12 -13.00 -26.81
N LEU A 184 -17.03 -12.79 -26.05
CA LEU A 184 -16.26 -11.56 -26.10
C LEU A 184 -15.17 -11.68 -27.19
N ARG A 185 -15.22 -10.83 -28.21
CA ARG A 185 -14.21 -10.76 -29.27
C ARG A 185 -13.46 -9.43 -29.24
N ALA A 186 -12.16 -9.49 -29.46
CA ALA A 186 -11.37 -8.27 -29.63
C ALA A 186 -11.76 -7.59 -30.95
N VAL A 187 -12.02 -6.30 -30.91
CA VAL A 187 -12.18 -5.47 -32.12
C VAL A 187 -10.79 -5.10 -32.59
N ALA A 188 -10.44 -5.39 -33.86
CA ALA A 188 -9.22 -4.90 -34.43
C ALA A 188 -9.22 -3.36 -34.35
N SER A 189 -8.24 -2.78 -33.65
CA SER A 189 -8.05 -1.33 -33.64
C SER A 189 -7.71 -0.91 -35.06
N GLY A 190 -8.67 -0.32 -35.75
CA GLY A 190 -8.43 0.35 -37.03
C GLY A 190 -7.36 1.42 -36.82
N THR A 191 -6.33 1.35 -37.59
CA THR A 191 -5.23 2.32 -37.74
C THR A 191 -5.79 3.66 -38.22
#